data_b0eaedb0c2de634da7c3cb42e734d9bb
#
_entry.id   b0eaedb0c2de634da7c3cb42e734d9bb
#
_cell.length_a   1.000
_cell.length_b   1.000
_cell.length_c   1.000
_cell.angle_alpha   90.00
_cell.angle_beta   90.00
_cell.angle_gamma   90.00
#
_symmetry.space_group_name_H-M   'P 1'
#
loop_
_entity.id
_entity.type
_entity.pdbx_description
1 polymer ?
#
loop_
_entity_poly.entity_id
_entity_poly.type
_entity_poly.pdbx_seq_one_letter_code
_entity_poly.pdbx_strand_id
1 'polypeptide(L)' 'MAKGEHLSALAAKIAAALSIKSEYFVTQPAELRILREMSEAEVRDFAESHGWRVVRRLGGRQIEFYNDASLGAEL' A
#
# COMPACT_ATOMS: atom_id res chain seq x y z
N MET A 1 -3.69 2.79 19.51
CA MET A 1 -2.27 2.58 19.36
C MET A 1 -1.74 3.33 18.18
N ALA A 2 -0.59 3.94 18.34
CA ALA A 2 -0.02 4.79 17.30
C ALA A 2 0.17 4.07 15.98
N LYS A 3 0.59 2.80 16.03
CA LYS A 3 0.87 2.03 14.82
C LYS A 3 -0.40 1.83 13.99
N GLY A 4 -1.50 1.49 14.64
CA GLY A 4 -2.76 1.30 13.92
C GLY A 4 -3.28 2.58 13.33
N GLU A 5 -3.13 3.70 14.04
CA GLU A 5 -3.55 4.99 13.55
C GLU A 5 -2.73 5.42 12.33
N HIS A 6 -1.42 5.18 12.39
CA HIS A 6 -0.56 5.53 11.28
C HIS A 6 -0.90 4.71 10.04
N LEU A 7 -1.20 3.44 10.22
CA LEU A 7 -1.56 2.60 9.09
C LEU A 7 -2.90 3.03 8.49
N SER A 8 -3.86 3.38 9.33
CA SER A 8 -5.15 3.87 8.84
C SER A 8 -5.01 5.16 8.05
N ALA A 9 -4.17 6.08 8.53
CA ALA A 9 -3.93 7.32 7.82
C ALA A 9 -3.26 7.06 6.48
N LEU A 10 -2.30 6.14 6.46
CA LEU A 10 -1.62 5.79 5.23
C LEU A 10 -2.59 5.14 4.25
N ALA A 11 -3.46 4.27 4.74
CA ALA A 11 -4.47 3.63 3.90
C ALA A 11 -5.39 4.65 3.25
N ALA A 12 -5.82 5.65 4.01
CA ALA A 12 -6.67 6.70 3.46
C ALA A 12 -5.95 7.49 2.37
N LYS A 13 -4.67 7.77 2.59
CA LYS A 13 -3.88 8.51 1.62
C LYS A 13 -3.71 7.70 0.33
N ILE A 14 -3.41 6.41 0.45
CA ILE A 14 -3.27 5.55 -0.71
C ILE A 14 -4.61 5.43 -1.44
N ALA A 15 -5.69 5.25 -0.71
CA ALA A 15 -7.01 5.12 -1.31
C ALA A 15 -7.38 6.37 -2.09
N ALA A 16 -7.10 7.55 -1.52
CA ALA A 16 -7.39 8.80 -2.21
C ALA A 16 -6.59 8.91 -3.50
N ALA A 17 -5.31 8.52 -3.46
CA ALA A 17 -4.48 8.57 -4.65
C ALA A 17 -4.96 7.58 -5.71
N LEU A 18 -5.32 6.37 -5.30
CA LEU A 18 -5.73 5.34 -6.23
C LEU A 18 -7.14 5.54 -6.76
N SER A 19 -7.87 6.51 -6.22
CA SER A 19 -9.18 6.86 -6.76
C SER A 19 -9.04 7.75 -8.00
N ILE A 20 -7.88 8.36 -8.20
CA ILE A 20 -7.65 9.25 -9.35
C ILE A 20 -6.50 8.80 -10.23
N LYS A 21 -5.67 7.85 -9.76
CA LYS A 21 -4.59 7.28 -10.55
C LYS A 21 -4.61 5.77 -10.36
N SER A 22 -3.84 5.08 -11.22
CA SER A 22 -3.76 3.63 -11.14
C SER A 22 -2.66 3.15 -10.20
N GLU A 23 -1.85 4.06 -9.67
CA GLU A 23 -0.69 3.66 -8.85
C GLU A 23 -0.37 4.71 -7.80
N TYR A 24 0.26 4.24 -6.72
CA TYR A 24 0.77 5.12 -5.68
C TYR A 24 2.08 4.53 -5.16
N PHE A 25 3.15 5.30 -5.25
CA PHE A 25 4.49 4.86 -4.83
C PHE A 25 4.80 5.43 -3.46
N VAL A 26 5.11 4.55 -2.51
CA VAL A 26 5.51 4.94 -1.17
C VAL A 26 7.03 5.04 -1.16
N THR A 27 7.53 6.26 -1.06
CA THR A 27 8.97 6.51 -1.05
C THR A 27 9.41 7.36 0.13
N GLN A 28 8.46 8.00 0.82
CA GLN A 28 8.79 8.85 1.96
C GLN A 28 9.18 7.99 3.15
N PRO A 29 10.27 8.35 3.84
CA PRO A 29 10.77 7.53 4.95
C PRO A 29 9.74 7.25 6.04
N ALA A 30 8.92 8.23 6.38
CA ALA A 30 7.91 8.04 7.43
C ALA A 30 6.89 6.98 7.04
N GLU A 31 6.46 6.99 5.78
CA GLU A 31 5.49 6.02 5.30
C GLU A 31 6.12 4.64 5.13
N LEU A 32 7.34 4.60 4.63
CA LEU A 32 8.04 3.34 4.48
C LEU A 32 8.26 2.68 5.83
N ARG A 33 8.52 3.45 6.86
CA ARG A 33 8.72 2.89 8.20
C ARG A 33 7.49 2.12 8.65
N ILE A 34 6.31 2.66 8.40
CA ILE A 34 5.07 2.00 8.80
C ILE A 34 4.98 0.63 8.14
N LEU A 35 5.23 0.57 6.85
CA LEU A 35 5.13 -0.67 6.09
C LEU A 35 6.25 -1.64 6.42
N ARG A 36 7.45 -1.13 6.73
CA ARG A 36 8.58 -1.99 7.04
C ARG A 36 8.47 -2.65 8.40
N GLU A 37 7.64 -2.12 9.27
CA GLU A 37 7.36 -2.76 10.55
C GLU A 37 6.41 -3.94 10.41
N MET A 38 5.83 -4.11 9.24
CA MET A 38 4.93 -5.21 8.94
C MET A 38 5.69 -6.28 8.17
N SER A 39 5.28 -7.54 8.32
CA SER A 39 5.85 -8.60 7.50
C SER A 39 5.34 -8.47 6.08
N GLU A 40 6.00 -9.16 5.14
CA GLU A 40 5.54 -9.16 3.75
C GLU A 40 4.10 -9.64 3.64
N ALA A 41 3.77 -10.69 4.39
CA ALA A 41 2.42 -11.23 4.36
C ALA A 41 1.41 -10.21 4.87
N GLU A 42 1.77 -9.47 5.91
CA GLU A 42 0.88 -8.45 6.46
C GLU A 42 0.64 -7.32 5.47
N VAL A 43 1.70 -6.89 4.77
CA VAL A 43 1.55 -5.84 3.77
C VAL A 43 0.68 -6.32 2.62
N ARG A 44 0.87 -7.57 2.20
CA ARG A 44 0.06 -8.15 1.14
C ARG A 44 -1.41 -8.22 1.56
N ASP A 45 -1.66 -8.70 2.79
CA ASP A 45 -3.02 -8.78 3.29
C ASP A 45 -3.66 -7.40 3.37
N PHE A 46 -2.89 -6.42 3.81
CA PHE A 46 -3.35 -5.04 3.86
C PHE A 46 -3.78 -4.55 2.48
N ALA A 47 -2.94 -4.79 1.49
CA ALA A 47 -3.25 -4.36 0.12
C ALA A 47 -4.49 -5.09 -0.41
N GLU A 48 -4.53 -6.42 -0.21
CA GLU A 48 -5.63 -7.22 -0.74
C GLU A 48 -6.96 -6.86 -0.09
N SER A 49 -6.94 -6.49 1.19
CA SER A 49 -8.16 -6.10 1.87
C SER A 49 -8.77 -4.83 1.28
N HIS A 50 -7.97 -4.05 0.57
CA HIS A 50 -8.44 -2.83 -0.10
C HIS A 50 -8.60 -3.02 -1.61
N GLY A 51 -8.33 -4.23 -2.10
CA GLY A 51 -8.42 -4.49 -3.53
C GLY A 51 -7.23 -3.97 -4.32
N TRP A 52 -6.09 -3.82 -3.66
CA TRP A 52 -4.88 -3.30 -4.28
C TRP A 52 -3.87 -4.42 -4.51
N ARG A 53 -2.95 -4.20 -5.45
CA ARG A 53 -1.79 -5.05 -5.66
C ARG A 53 -0.58 -4.29 -5.13
N VAL A 54 0.33 -4.99 -4.44
CA VAL A 54 1.51 -4.36 -3.86
C VAL A 54 2.77 -4.98 -4.44
N VAL A 55 3.75 -4.14 -4.73
CA VAL A 55 5.05 -4.56 -5.25
C VAL A 55 6.13 -3.90 -4.41
N ARG A 56 7.10 -4.69 -3.96
CA ARG A 56 8.26 -4.16 -3.23
C ARG A 56 9.43 -4.06 -4.17
N ARG A 57 10.13 -2.93 -4.13
CA ARG A 57 11.28 -2.71 -4.97
C ARG A 57 12.44 -2.20 -4.13
N LEU A 58 13.65 -2.37 -4.64
CA LEU A 58 14.86 -1.81 -4.03
C LEU A 58 15.02 -2.26 -2.58
N GLY A 59 14.69 -3.52 -2.30
CA GLY A 59 14.85 -4.06 -0.95
C GLY A 59 13.93 -3.44 0.07
N GLY A 60 12.78 -2.92 -0.37
CA GLY A 60 11.83 -2.29 0.52
C GLY A 60 12.00 -0.79 0.65
N ARG A 61 12.88 -0.20 -0.17
CA ARG A 61 13.04 1.26 -0.17
C ARG A 61 11.94 1.95 -0.95
N GLN A 62 11.21 1.19 -1.78
CA GLN A 62 10.08 1.69 -2.52
C GLN A 62 9.02 0.62 -2.54
N ILE A 63 7.81 0.99 -2.17
CA ILE A 63 6.69 0.07 -2.17
C ILE A 63 5.60 0.69 -3.04
N GLU A 64 5.12 -0.08 -4.00
CA GLU A 64 4.18 0.41 -5.00
C GLU A 64 2.83 -0.26 -4.81
N PHE A 65 1.79 0.53 -4.81
CA PHE A 65 0.42 0.04 -4.73
C PHE A 65 -0.29 0.34 -6.03
N TYR A 66 -1.04 -0.64 -6.53
CA TYR A 66 -1.77 -0.52 -7.79
C TYR A 66 -3.22 -0.92 -7.57
N ASN A 67 -4.12 -0.26 -8.26
CA ASN A 67 -5.54 -0.62 -8.16
C ASN A 67 -5.97 -1.53 -9.30
N ASP A 68 -5.03 -2.04 -10.08
CA ASP A 68 -5.36 -2.87 -11.24
C ASP A 68 -5.80 -4.28 -10.86
N ALA A 69 -5.65 -4.65 -9.59
CA ALA A 69 -6.15 -5.95 -9.13
C ALA A 69 -7.67 -6.04 -9.35
N SER A 70 -8.37 -4.95 -9.09
CA SER A 70 -9.82 -4.91 -9.30
C SER A 70 -10.17 -5.00 -10.77
N LEU A 71 -9.38 -4.34 -11.61
CA LEU A 71 -9.60 -4.38 -13.05
C LEU A 71 -9.37 -5.78 -13.58
N GLY A 72 -8.35 -6.46 -13.09
CA GLY A 72 -8.08 -7.81 -13.51
C GLY A 72 -9.22 -8.76 -13.18
N ALA A 73 -9.86 -8.54 -12.06
CA ALA A 73 -10.94 -9.41 -11.62
C ALA A 73 -12.17 -9.30 -12.51
N GLU A 74 -12.31 -8.18 -13.19
CA GLU A 74 -13.48 -7.98 -14.06
C GLU A 74 -13.33 -8.64 -15.42
N LEU A 75 -12.14 -9.00 -15.74
CA LEU A 75 -11.88 -9.62 -17.03
C LEU A 75 -12.06 -11.11 -16.97
#